data_87b237bf128cc58d2acb8909b38ef8df
#
_entry.id   87b237bf128cc58d2acb8909b38ef8df
#
_cell.length_a   1.000
_cell.length_b   1.000
_cell.length_c   1.000
_cell.angle_alpha   90.00
_cell.angle_beta   90.00
_cell.angle_gamma   90.00
#
_symmetry.space_group_name_H-M   'P 1'
#
loop_
_entity.id
_entity.type
_entity.pdbx_description
1 polymer ?
#
loop_
_entity_poly.entity_id
_entity_poly.type
_entity_poly.pdbx_seq_one_letter_code
_entity_poly.pdbx_strand_id
1 'polypeptide(L)'
;MLSFVFTCVLLGVLSHPQTMHLTRHAVSKVDGGTESLQKLFRERGPVMKQHASIWGDNVARFRISFVSPVLQIAVGCLSLLSCLVAADRLFHVYVTVWWRYFTRKNALERFNHIELEGHEAKYPTVCVQLPMFNETDVCAHVIECAREMQWPRSKLLIQVLDDSTCPETRAIIEESLDLCREQGIQTQYRWRSNRTGYKAGAMADAMGDLGLYEYVAVFDADFSPDPDFLLKTVPFLVANPHVGFVQARWTFTNATENVLTRVQTISLNYHIRCEQYARFCAGLFFNNNGTACVWRKSCIEDAGGWSHRSTVEDLDLSLRAHLRGWRFIFLDEITCLNEIPSVYAAYRKQQHRWSAGPVTLWKEAFRSIINSDIPFASKVYLNLFFFGTRMFATHFVSFFFYLLLIPICATCPEVVIPYWALVYAPILVTLSTCIFSPGGLWYAIPYVLFENAMTIVKLSAMISGLLSLSSANEWVVTTKLGKWVAQKVEKAHLISKPRSHTPAKTIYAKELFMGLFFAFCATWGIFRHELFAYSIFLYAQAAVFFIFGLNCIDNL
;
A
#
# COMPACT_ATOMS: atom_id res chain seq x y z
N MET A 1 14.64 19.95 -6.45
CA MET A 1 13.32 20.02 -5.81
C MET A 1 13.40 20.58 -4.39
N LEU A 2 14.14 19.97 -3.45
CA LEU A 2 14.31 20.50 -2.08
C LEU A 2 14.82 21.97 -2.08
N SER A 3 15.78 22.30 -2.93
CA SER A 3 16.28 23.66 -3.10
C SER A 3 15.18 24.64 -3.55
N PHE A 4 14.30 24.23 -4.48
CA PHE A 4 13.19 25.06 -4.94
C PHE A 4 12.15 25.28 -3.83
N VAL A 5 11.77 24.23 -3.10
CA VAL A 5 10.85 24.30 -1.95
C VAL A 5 11.42 25.24 -0.90
N PHE A 6 12.68 25.05 -0.52
CA PHE A 6 13.36 25.89 0.46
C PHE A 6 13.43 27.37 -0.01
N THR A 7 13.69 27.59 -1.30
CA THR A 7 13.72 28.95 -1.89
C THR A 7 12.32 29.59 -1.84
N CYS A 8 11.26 28.88 -2.22
CA CYS A 8 9.90 29.40 -2.17
C CYS A 8 9.48 29.77 -0.74
N VAL A 9 9.76 28.89 0.22
CA VAL A 9 9.48 29.12 1.65
C VAL A 9 10.29 30.33 2.14
N LEU A 10 11.59 30.36 1.85
CA LEU A 10 12.48 31.46 2.26
C LEU A 10 12.02 32.81 1.69
N LEU A 11 11.67 32.84 0.39
CA LEU A 11 11.15 34.03 -0.26
C LEU A 11 9.82 34.50 0.35
N GLY A 12 8.90 33.55 0.64
CA GLY A 12 7.64 33.85 1.31
C GLY A 12 7.85 34.46 2.69
N VAL A 13 8.77 33.90 3.47
CA VAL A 13 9.12 34.39 4.81
C VAL A 13 9.78 35.76 4.76
N LEU A 14 10.81 35.92 3.96
CA LEU A 14 11.62 37.14 3.91
C LEU A 14 10.83 38.35 3.37
N SER A 15 9.82 38.10 2.52
CA SER A 15 8.98 39.16 1.96
C SER A 15 7.76 39.53 2.81
N HIS A 16 7.53 38.84 3.94
CA HIS A 16 6.35 39.11 4.75
C HIS A 16 6.52 40.36 5.62
N PRO A 17 5.53 41.29 5.66
CA PRO A 17 5.63 42.54 6.44
C PRO A 17 5.94 42.36 7.93
N GLN A 18 5.40 41.28 8.56
CA GLN A 18 5.64 41.00 9.98
C GLN A 18 7.06 40.48 10.25
N THR A 19 7.68 39.75 9.32
CA THR A 19 9.09 39.35 9.47
C THR A 19 10.00 40.55 9.45
N MET A 20 9.69 41.54 8.63
CA MET A 20 10.39 42.83 8.62
C MET A 20 10.19 43.58 9.93
N HIS A 21 9.01 43.46 10.56
CA HIS A 21 8.74 44.08 11.88
C HIS A 21 9.48 43.34 13.01
N LEU A 22 9.55 42.01 12.98
CA LEU A 22 10.30 41.20 13.97
C LEU A 22 11.81 41.42 13.88
N THR A 23 12.37 41.54 12.66
CA THR A 23 13.76 41.92 12.47
C THR A 23 14.02 43.35 12.95
N ARG A 24 13.08 44.29 12.76
CA ARG A 24 13.13 45.63 13.34
C ARG A 24 13.06 45.59 14.89
N HIS A 25 12.24 44.73 15.47
CA HIS A 25 12.07 44.58 16.92
C HIS A 25 13.26 43.87 17.58
N ALA A 26 13.82 42.83 16.90
CA ALA A 26 15.03 42.16 17.40
C ALA A 26 16.26 43.07 17.40
N VAL A 27 16.39 43.92 16.39
CA VAL A 27 17.47 44.95 16.33
C VAL A 27 17.25 46.03 17.40
N SER A 28 16.01 46.33 17.83
CA SER A 28 15.75 47.31 18.90
C SER A 28 15.92 46.76 20.31
N LYS A 29 15.95 45.41 20.51
CA LYS A 29 16.10 44.75 21.82
C LYS A 29 17.55 44.40 22.21
N VAL A 30 18.54 44.69 21.36
CA VAL A 30 19.96 44.47 21.68
C VAL A 30 20.50 45.68 22.48
N ASP A 31 19.84 46.03 23.59
CA ASP A 31 20.23 47.13 24.49
C ASP A 31 21.14 46.68 25.64
N GLY A 32 21.89 45.60 25.47
CA GLY A 32 22.83 45.06 26.46
C GLY A 32 24.24 44.74 25.97
N GLY A 33 24.56 45.16 24.72
CA GLY A 33 25.89 44.92 24.14
C GLY A 33 26.93 45.97 24.57
N THR A 34 28.20 45.59 24.44
CA THR A 34 29.33 46.50 24.67
C THR A 34 29.19 47.81 23.92
N GLU A 35 29.69 48.93 24.43
CA GLU A 35 29.61 50.28 23.85
C GLU A 35 29.98 50.35 22.35
N SER A 36 30.90 49.50 21.90
CA SER A 36 31.29 49.36 20.49
C SER A 36 30.18 48.82 19.60
N LEU A 37 29.40 47.85 20.08
CA LEU A 37 28.25 47.29 19.35
C LEU A 37 27.09 48.29 19.29
N GLN A 38 26.85 49.02 20.37
CA GLN A 38 25.83 50.08 20.45
C GLN A 38 26.15 51.22 19.48
N LYS A 39 27.43 51.64 19.38
CA LYS A 39 27.88 52.65 18.43
C LYS A 39 27.70 52.18 16.96
N LEU A 40 28.07 50.93 16.68
CA LEU A 40 27.92 50.32 15.35
C LEU A 40 26.43 50.24 14.93
N PHE A 41 25.55 49.86 15.86
CA PHE A 41 24.11 49.81 15.63
C PHE A 41 23.47 51.21 15.50
N ARG A 42 23.99 52.22 16.21
CA ARG A 42 23.52 53.61 16.09
C ARG A 42 23.90 54.24 14.72
N GLU A 43 25.09 53.98 14.24
CA GLU A 43 25.61 54.52 12.97
C GLU A 43 25.10 53.76 11.73
N ARG A 44 25.08 52.43 11.79
CA ARG A 44 24.67 51.57 10.64
C ARG A 44 23.23 51.09 10.69
N GLY A 45 22.56 51.19 11.82
CA GLY A 45 21.18 50.73 12.02
C GLY A 45 20.16 51.34 11.02
N PRO A 46 20.18 52.66 10.75
CA PRO A 46 19.30 53.23 9.74
C PRO A 46 19.55 52.70 8.32
N VAL A 47 20.84 52.59 7.96
CA VAL A 47 21.25 52.04 6.63
C VAL A 47 20.90 50.58 6.48
N MET A 48 21.14 49.78 7.53
CA MET A 48 20.73 48.36 7.54
C MET A 48 19.20 48.19 7.47
N LYS A 49 18.43 49.06 8.16
CA LYS A 49 16.97 49.05 8.06
C LYS A 49 16.49 49.41 6.65
N GLN A 50 17.11 50.40 6.01
CA GLN A 50 16.79 50.81 4.64
C GLN A 50 17.16 49.68 3.63
N HIS A 51 18.33 49.08 3.75
CA HIS A 51 18.71 47.94 2.90
C HIS A 51 17.80 46.73 3.11
N ALA A 52 17.43 46.41 4.37
CA ALA A 52 16.50 45.33 4.66
C ALA A 52 15.11 45.61 4.08
N SER A 53 14.64 46.87 4.08
CA SER A 53 13.37 47.27 3.46
C SER A 53 13.41 47.09 1.94
N ILE A 54 14.45 47.62 1.28
CA ILE A 54 14.63 47.52 -0.17
C ILE A 54 14.74 46.05 -0.62
N TRP A 55 15.48 45.24 0.15
CA TRP A 55 15.65 43.82 -0.12
C TRP A 55 14.33 43.06 0.04
N GLY A 56 13.58 43.36 1.11
CA GLY A 56 12.24 42.80 1.34
C GLY A 56 11.25 43.12 0.24
N ASP A 57 11.25 44.37 -0.24
CA ASP A 57 10.37 44.81 -1.34
C ASP A 57 10.74 44.15 -2.68
N ASN A 58 12.03 43.94 -2.94
CA ASN A 58 12.50 43.21 -4.11
C ASN A 58 12.13 41.72 -4.05
N VAL A 59 12.28 41.11 -2.88
CA VAL A 59 11.88 39.71 -2.65
C VAL A 59 10.35 39.56 -2.79
N ALA A 60 9.57 40.50 -2.26
CA ALA A 60 8.11 40.50 -2.41
C ALA A 60 7.70 40.64 -3.89
N ARG A 61 8.32 41.58 -4.62
CA ARG A 61 8.07 41.74 -6.07
C ARG A 61 8.42 40.46 -6.85
N PHE A 62 9.56 39.86 -6.60
CA PHE A 62 9.94 38.59 -7.24
C PHE A 62 8.95 37.48 -6.92
N ARG A 63 8.54 37.33 -5.65
CA ARG A 63 7.53 36.35 -5.24
C ARG A 63 6.22 36.56 -6.00
N ILE A 64 5.67 37.79 -6.01
CA ILE A 64 4.39 38.12 -6.64
C ILE A 64 4.45 37.95 -8.15
N SER A 65 5.56 38.38 -8.80
CA SER A 65 5.67 38.40 -10.25
C SER A 65 6.05 37.04 -10.87
N PHE A 66 6.79 36.20 -10.15
CA PHE A 66 7.30 34.95 -10.70
C PHE A 66 6.88 33.70 -9.91
N VAL A 67 6.98 33.71 -8.57
CA VAL A 67 6.74 32.53 -7.76
C VAL A 67 5.24 32.23 -7.65
N SER A 68 4.43 33.23 -7.29
CA SER A 68 3.00 33.04 -7.06
C SER A 68 2.22 32.62 -8.32
N PRO A 69 2.49 33.16 -9.53
CA PRO A 69 1.86 32.65 -10.76
C PRO A 69 2.20 31.21 -11.06
N VAL A 70 3.47 30.78 -10.88
CA VAL A 70 3.89 29.38 -11.07
C VAL A 70 3.16 28.46 -10.08
N LEU A 71 3.10 28.84 -8.81
CA LEU A 71 2.36 28.10 -7.78
C LEU A 71 0.87 28.04 -8.10
N GLN A 72 0.27 29.13 -8.60
CA GLN A 72 -1.15 29.17 -8.98
C GLN A 72 -1.48 28.20 -10.12
N ILE A 73 -0.62 28.14 -11.14
CA ILE A 73 -0.75 27.15 -12.23
C ILE A 73 -0.63 25.73 -11.66
N ALA A 74 0.37 25.47 -10.80
CA ALA A 74 0.56 24.18 -10.17
C ALA A 74 -0.66 23.77 -9.31
N VAL A 75 -1.23 24.72 -8.54
CA VAL A 75 -2.50 24.50 -7.79
C VAL A 75 -3.62 24.10 -8.73
N GLY A 76 -3.79 24.80 -9.86
CA GLY A 76 -4.83 24.48 -10.84
C GLY A 76 -4.68 23.06 -11.40
N CYS A 77 -3.49 22.72 -11.90
CA CYS A 77 -3.20 21.40 -12.47
C CYS A 77 -3.37 20.27 -11.43
N LEU A 78 -2.82 20.44 -10.23
CA LEU A 78 -2.90 19.41 -9.18
C LEU A 78 -4.30 19.29 -8.58
N SER A 79 -5.09 20.38 -8.54
CA SER A 79 -6.50 20.32 -8.16
C SER A 79 -7.31 19.48 -9.15
N LEU A 80 -7.10 19.66 -10.46
CA LEU A 80 -7.77 18.84 -11.48
C LEU A 80 -7.36 17.36 -11.37
N LEU A 81 -6.08 17.10 -11.16
CA LEU A 81 -5.59 15.73 -10.98
C LEU A 81 -6.15 15.09 -9.68
N SER A 82 -6.29 15.88 -8.61
CA SER A 82 -6.96 15.46 -7.37
C SER A 82 -8.43 15.12 -7.59
N CYS A 83 -9.12 15.88 -8.44
CA CYS A 83 -10.50 15.61 -8.83
C CYS A 83 -10.60 14.24 -9.56
N LEU A 84 -9.69 13.94 -10.47
CA LEU A 84 -9.64 12.65 -11.16
C LEU A 84 -9.45 11.49 -10.16
N VAL A 85 -8.53 11.63 -9.21
CA VAL A 85 -8.30 10.62 -8.16
C VAL A 85 -9.55 10.43 -7.28
N ALA A 86 -10.20 11.53 -6.89
CA ALA A 86 -11.42 11.48 -6.10
C ALA A 86 -12.57 10.83 -6.88
N ALA A 87 -12.74 11.16 -8.16
CA ALA A 87 -13.76 10.59 -9.02
C ALA A 87 -13.58 9.07 -9.20
N ASP A 88 -12.35 8.59 -9.43
CA ASP A 88 -12.04 7.16 -9.51
C ASP A 88 -12.42 6.43 -8.21
N ARG A 89 -12.05 6.98 -7.06
CA ARG A 89 -12.40 6.39 -5.76
C ARG A 89 -13.90 6.37 -5.50
N LEU A 90 -14.59 7.47 -5.79
CA LEU A 90 -16.04 7.57 -5.63
C LEU A 90 -16.79 6.64 -6.59
N PHE A 91 -16.27 6.42 -7.80
CA PHE A 91 -16.80 5.41 -8.72
C PHE A 91 -16.78 4.01 -8.09
N HIS A 92 -15.68 3.59 -7.48
CA HIS A 92 -15.61 2.30 -6.80
C HIS A 92 -16.58 2.20 -5.62
N VAL A 93 -16.70 3.27 -4.83
CA VAL A 93 -17.67 3.34 -3.72
C VAL A 93 -19.11 3.24 -4.25
N TYR A 94 -19.44 4.03 -5.29
CA TYR A 94 -20.75 4.01 -5.91
C TYR A 94 -21.12 2.61 -6.42
N VAL A 95 -20.24 1.98 -7.19
CA VAL A 95 -20.48 0.63 -7.72
C VAL A 95 -20.65 -0.36 -6.58
N THR A 96 -19.80 -0.32 -5.54
CA THR A 96 -19.92 -1.23 -4.39
C THR A 96 -21.25 -1.07 -3.66
N VAL A 97 -21.64 0.17 -3.35
CA VAL A 97 -22.91 0.47 -2.67
C VAL A 97 -24.09 0.07 -3.54
N TRP A 98 -24.04 0.39 -4.84
CA TRP A 98 -25.09 0.02 -5.77
C TRP A 98 -25.31 -1.50 -5.81
N TRP A 99 -24.25 -2.28 -5.96
CA TRP A 99 -24.36 -3.74 -6.05
C TRP A 99 -24.75 -4.38 -4.71
N ARG A 100 -24.32 -3.84 -3.58
CA ARG A 100 -24.65 -4.42 -2.26
C ARG A 100 -26.08 -4.12 -1.78
N TYR A 101 -26.62 -2.95 -2.11
CA TYR A 101 -27.85 -2.46 -1.50
C TYR A 101 -28.99 -2.22 -2.49
N PHE A 102 -28.70 -1.95 -3.75
CA PHE A 102 -29.72 -1.58 -4.73
C PHE A 102 -29.93 -2.62 -5.83
N THR A 103 -28.94 -3.48 -6.10
CA THR A 103 -29.09 -4.54 -7.10
C THR A 103 -29.63 -5.80 -6.42
N ARG A 104 -30.73 -6.36 -6.96
CA ARG A 104 -31.27 -7.65 -6.50
C ARG A 104 -30.45 -8.85 -6.98
N LYS A 105 -29.62 -8.69 -8.02
CA LYS A 105 -28.78 -9.73 -8.59
C LYS A 105 -27.40 -9.73 -7.95
N ASN A 106 -26.91 -10.90 -7.59
CA ASN A 106 -25.50 -11.04 -7.18
C ASN A 106 -24.60 -11.02 -8.42
N ALA A 107 -23.43 -10.35 -8.34
CA ALA A 107 -22.46 -10.35 -9.43
C ALA A 107 -21.96 -11.76 -9.79
N LEU A 108 -22.03 -12.70 -8.86
CA LEU A 108 -21.71 -14.12 -9.05
C LEU A 108 -22.73 -14.87 -9.93
N GLU A 109 -23.98 -14.39 -10.07
CA GLU A 109 -24.98 -15.02 -10.94
C GLU A 109 -24.58 -15.03 -12.43
N ARG A 110 -23.57 -14.27 -12.80
CA ARG A 110 -22.95 -14.31 -14.15
C ARG A 110 -22.09 -15.54 -14.39
N PHE A 111 -21.81 -16.29 -13.33
CA PHE A 111 -20.98 -17.49 -13.35
C PHE A 111 -21.78 -18.68 -12.86
N ASN A 112 -21.58 -19.82 -13.50
CA ASN A 112 -22.18 -21.06 -13.07
C ASN A 112 -21.50 -21.52 -11.77
N HIS A 113 -22.26 -22.21 -10.95
CA HIS A 113 -21.76 -22.91 -9.76
C HIS A 113 -22.27 -24.34 -9.80
N ILE A 114 -21.43 -25.30 -9.43
CA ILE A 114 -21.80 -26.70 -9.30
C ILE A 114 -21.52 -27.14 -7.86
N GLU A 115 -22.32 -28.06 -7.36
CA GLU A 115 -22.04 -28.72 -6.09
C GLU A 115 -21.20 -29.97 -6.37
N LEU A 116 -20.03 -30.05 -5.74
CA LEU A 116 -19.18 -31.23 -5.80
C LEU A 116 -19.59 -32.19 -4.69
N GLU A 117 -20.59 -33.03 -4.97
CA GLU A 117 -21.08 -34.03 -4.02
C GLU A 117 -20.92 -35.46 -4.56
N GLY A 118 -20.75 -36.41 -3.65
CA GLY A 118 -20.74 -37.83 -3.92
C GLY A 118 -19.36 -38.42 -4.19
N HIS A 119 -19.21 -39.27 -5.24
CA HIS A 119 -17.99 -40.04 -5.45
C HIS A 119 -16.75 -39.17 -5.73
N GLU A 120 -15.61 -39.56 -5.18
CA GLU A 120 -14.30 -38.90 -5.33
C GLU A 120 -13.90 -38.65 -6.81
N ALA A 121 -14.43 -39.46 -7.74
CA ALA A 121 -14.15 -39.31 -9.17
C ALA A 121 -14.60 -37.96 -9.74
N LYS A 122 -15.58 -37.29 -9.12
CA LYS A 122 -16.09 -35.97 -9.53
C LYS A 122 -15.20 -34.81 -9.08
N TYR A 123 -14.34 -35.04 -8.11
CA TYR A 123 -13.44 -34.01 -7.58
C TYR A 123 -12.22 -33.87 -8.50
N PRO A 124 -11.88 -32.65 -8.96
CA PRO A 124 -10.65 -32.43 -9.70
C PRO A 124 -9.43 -32.53 -8.79
N THR A 125 -8.26 -32.64 -9.38
CA THR A 125 -6.99 -32.65 -8.66
C THR A 125 -6.55 -31.24 -8.33
N VAL A 126 -6.19 -31.00 -7.07
CA VAL A 126 -5.78 -29.68 -6.56
C VAL A 126 -4.40 -29.80 -5.90
N CYS A 127 -3.48 -28.93 -6.29
CA CYS A 127 -2.23 -28.70 -5.59
C CYS A 127 -2.35 -27.45 -4.71
N VAL A 128 -2.03 -27.58 -3.42
CA VAL A 128 -1.88 -26.46 -2.48
C VAL A 128 -0.42 -26.09 -2.41
N GLN A 129 -0.03 -24.95 -2.99
CA GLN A 129 1.34 -24.43 -2.97
C GLN A 129 1.54 -23.49 -1.78
N LEU A 130 2.55 -23.74 -0.98
CA LEU A 130 2.92 -23.01 0.23
C LEU A 130 4.36 -22.47 0.08
N PRO A 131 4.54 -21.29 -0.53
CA PRO A 131 5.85 -20.64 -0.63
C PRO A 131 6.29 -20.08 0.73
N MET A 132 7.52 -20.38 1.18
CA MET A 132 8.03 -20.03 2.52
C MET A 132 9.48 -19.52 2.48
N PHE A 133 9.80 -18.64 3.43
CA PHE A 133 11.18 -18.19 3.65
C PHE A 133 11.42 -17.76 5.10
N ASN A 134 12.11 -18.58 5.89
CA ASN A 134 12.49 -18.30 7.29
C ASN A 134 11.29 -17.90 8.19
N GLU A 135 10.12 -18.48 7.94
CA GLU A 135 8.87 -18.17 8.65
C GLU A 135 8.57 -19.25 9.72
N THR A 136 9.56 -19.47 10.62
CA THR A 136 9.58 -20.53 11.64
C THR A 136 8.31 -20.55 12.50
N ASP A 137 7.78 -19.34 12.83
CA ASP A 137 6.65 -19.20 13.77
C ASP A 137 5.29 -19.58 13.16
N VAL A 138 5.17 -19.63 11.82
CA VAL A 138 3.88 -19.82 11.15
C VAL A 138 3.85 -20.99 10.16
N CYS A 139 5.01 -21.54 9.74
CA CYS A 139 5.09 -22.56 8.70
C CYS A 139 4.31 -23.84 9.05
N ALA A 140 4.42 -24.33 10.27
CA ALA A 140 3.68 -25.52 10.73
C ALA A 140 2.15 -25.29 10.65
N HIS A 141 1.69 -24.11 11.04
CA HIS A 141 0.27 -23.79 11.08
C HIS A 141 -0.38 -23.79 9.68
N VAL A 142 0.24 -23.18 8.67
CA VAL A 142 -0.34 -23.17 7.31
C VAL A 142 -0.33 -24.57 6.70
N ILE A 143 0.66 -25.42 6.99
CA ILE A 143 0.68 -26.82 6.58
C ILE A 143 -0.45 -27.60 7.28
N GLU A 144 -0.69 -27.35 8.56
CA GLU A 144 -1.83 -27.92 9.30
C GLU A 144 -3.17 -27.50 8.67
N CYS A 145 -3.36 -26.21 8.37
CA CYS A 145 -4.57 -25.75 7.69
C CYS A 145 -4.77 -26.43 6.32
N ALA A 146 -3.71 -26.64 5.56
CA ALA A 146 -3.77 -27.36 4.29
C ALA A 146 -4.10 -28.86 4.48
N ARG A 147 -3.59 -29.48 5.53
CA ARG A 147 -3.90 -30.86 5.93
C ARG A 147 -5.36 -31.07 6.31
N GLU A 148 -5.95 -30.08 6.96
CA GLU A 148 -7.35 -30.09 7.42
C GLU A 148 -8.38 -29.80 6.33
N MET A 149 -7.94 -29.45 5.11
CA MET A 149 -8.84 -29.15 4.00
C MET A 149 -9.76 -30.33 3.66
N GLN A 150 -11.05 -30.04 3.55
CA GLN A 150 -12.11 -30.98 3.16
C GLN A 150 -12.03 -31.25 1.65
N TRP A 151 -11.08 -32.13 1.26
CA TRP A 151 -10.90 -32.55 -0.12
C TRP A 151 -10.47 -34.02 -0.14
N PRO A 152 -10.86 -34.82 -1.16
CA PRO A 152 -10.44 -36.21 -1.25
C PRO A 152 -8.90 -36.33 -1.22
N ARG A 153 -8.35 -37.15 -0.32
CA ARG A 153 -6.91 -37.28 -0.09
C ARG A 153 -6.15 -37.71 -1.35
N SER A 154 -6.75 -38.56 -2.16
CA SER A 154 -6.21 -39.00 -3.46
C SER A 154 -6.13 -37.89 -4.51
N LYS A 155 -6.83 -36.76 -4.32
CA LYS A 155 -6.95 -35.61 -5.22
C LYS A 155 -6.26 -34.34 -4.70
N LEU A 156 -5.59 -34.42 -3.54
CA LEU A 156 -4.92 -33.32 -2.88
C LEU A 156 -3.42 -33.54 -2.85
N LEU A 157 -2.66 -32.55 -3.31
CA LEU A 157 -1.20 -32.45 -3.13
C LEU A 157 -0.90 -31.24 -2.27
N ILE A 158 -0.11 -31.39 -1.21
CA ILE A 158 0.49 -30.28 -0.47
C ILE A 158 1.93 -30.12 -0.93
N GLN A 159 2.23 -29.00 -1.60
CA GLN A 159 3.57 -28.71 -2.12
C GLN A 159 4.15 -27.51 -1.36
N VAL A 160 5.17 -27.77 -0.55
CA VAL A 160 5.92 -26.72 0.17
C VAL A 160 7.12 -26.29 -0.66
N LEU A 161 7.19 -24.97 -0.93
CA LEU A 161 8.25 -24.34 -1.72
C LEU A 161 9.11 -23.51 -0.78
N ASP A 162 10.22 -24.08 -0.32
CA ASP A 162 11.02 -23.54 0.77
C ASP A 162 12.34 -22.94 0.27
N ASP A 163 12.50 -21.64 0.50
CA ASP A 163 13.74 -20.90 0.27
C ASP A 163 14.51 -20.63 1.59
N SER A 164 14.12 -21.27 2.70
CA SER A 164 14.66 -20.98 4.03
C SER A 164 16.13 -21.37 4.17
N THR A 165 16.87 -20.46 4.79
CA THR A 165 18.27 -20.66 5.17
C THR A 165 18.42 -21.23 6.58
N CYS A 166 17.36 -21.12 7.42
CA CYS A 166 17.33 -21.60 8.80
C CYS A 166 17.05 -23.12 8.84
N PRO A 167 17.97 -23.95 9.42
CA PRO A 167 17.74 -25.38 9.55
C PRO A 167 16.54 -25.75 10.43
N GLU A 168 16.25 -24.94 11.45
CA GLU A 168 15.10 -25.10 12.35
C GLU A 168 13.78 -25.04 11.59
N THR A 169 13.61 -24.04 10.70
CA THR A 169 12.42 -23.93 9.86
C THR A 169 12.22 -25.16 8.98
N ARG A 170 13.31 -25.67 8.37
CA ARG A 170 13.26 -26.86 7.52
C ARG A 170 12.84 -28.10 8.28
N ALA A 171 13.38 -28.31 9.50
CA ALA A 171 13.00 -29.45 10.35
C ALA A 171 11.50 -29.40 10.71
N ILE A 172 10.96 -28.23 11.06
CA ILE A 172 9.54 -28.05 11.37
C ILE A 172 8.67 -28.37 10.15
N ILE A 173 9.09 -27.93 8.95
CA ILE A 173 8.37 -28.22 7.71
C ILE A 173 8.33 -29.72 7.45
N GLU A 174 9.46 -30.41 7.54
CA GLU A 174 9.55 -31.88 7.31
C GLU A 174 8.67 -32.64 8.29
N GLU A 175 8.73 -32.33 9.58
CA GLU A 175 7.87 -32.93 10.61
C GLU A 175 6.38 -32.72 10.30
N SER A 176 6.00 -31.49 9.89
CA SER A 176 4.62 -31.17 9.53
C SER A 176 4.15 -31.95 8.29
N LEU A 177 5.03 -32.18 7.31
CA LEU A 177 4.72 -32.94 6.11
C LEU A 177 4.61 -34.44 6.38
N ASP A 178 5.38 -34.98 7.35
CA ASP A 178 5.26 -36.37 7.78
C ASP A 178 3.86 -36.64 8.37
N LEU A 179 3.33 -35.72 9.17
CA LEU A 179 1.95 -35.79 9.67
C LEU A 179 0.90 -35.80 8.53
N CYS A 180 1.17 -35.11 7.44
CA CYS A 180 0.30 -35.16 6.26
C CYS A 180 0.35 -36.52 5.56
N ARG A 181 1.56 -37.11 5.41
CA ARG A 181 1.77 -38.41 4.79
C ARG A 181 1.10 -39.52 5.58
N GLU A 182 1.18 -39.48 6.93
CA GLU A 182 0.50 -40.43 7.83
C GLU A 182 -1.03 -40.42 7.62
N GLN A 183 -1.62 -39.29 7.20
CA GLN A 183 -3.03 -39.19 6.88
C GLN A 183 -3.36 -39.53 5.41
N GLY A 184 -2.38 -40.06 4.64
CA GLY A 184 -2.56 -40.44 3.24
C GLY A 184 -2.63 -39.27 2.25
N ILE A 185 -2.20 -38.06 2.63
CA ILE A 185 -2.12 -36.90 1.73
C ILE A 185 -0.79 -36.96 0.97
N GLN A 186 -0.84 -36.73 -0.34
CA GLN A 186 0.37 -36.58 -1.13
C GLN A 186 1.08 -35.27 -0.76
N THR A 187 2.38 -35.35 -0.53
CA THR A 187 3.19 -34.19 -0.16
C THR A 187 4.43 -34.10 -1.04
N GLN A 188 4.84 -32.88 -1.35
CA GLN A 188 6.08 -32.60 -2.04
C GLN A 188 6.80 -31.44 -1.34
N TYR A 189 8.05 -31.69 -0.95
CA TYR A 189 8.93 -30.69 -0.37
C TYR A 189 10.01 -30.29 -1.37
N ARG A 190 10.07 -29.00 -1.70
CA ARG A 190 11.12 -28.43 -2.57
C ARG A 190 11.88 -27.37 -1.82
N TRP A 191 13.08 -27.70 -1.40
CA TRP A 191 14.01 -26.73 -0.85
C TRP A 191 14.96 -26.23 -1.92
N ARG A 192 15.24 -24.91 -1.93
CA ARG A 192 16.21 -24.27 -2.82
C ARG A 192 17.25 -23.53 -2.01
N SER A 193 18.54 -23.69 -2.37
CA SER A 193 19.65 -22.93 -1.77
C SER A 193 19.80 -21.52 -2.38
N ASN A 194 19.32 -21.35 -3.61
CA ASN A 194 19.42 -20.10 -4.37
C ASN A 194 18.13 -19.33 -4.33
N ARG A 195 17.75 -18.39 -3.78
CA ARG A 195 16.47 -17.64 -3.86
C ARG A 195 16.23 -16.94 -5.20
N THR A 196 16.71 -17.48 -6.32
CA THR A 196 16.56 -16.83 -7.63
C THR A 196 15.08 -16.63 -7.97
N GLY A 197 14.68 -15.38 -8.25
CA GLY A 197 13.28 -15.04 -8.54
C GLY A 197 12.35 -15.09 -7.33
N TYR A 198 12.87 -15.29 -6.11
CA TYR A 198 12.08 -15.31 -4.87
C TYR A 198 10.86 -16.26 -4.96
N LYS A 199 9.71 -15.83 -4.41
CA LYS A 199 8.44 -16.57 -4.48
C LYS A 199 8.04 -16.95 -5.90
N ALA A 200 8.10 -16.00 -6.83
CA ALA A 200 7.75 -16.26 -8.24
C ALA A 200 8.64 -17.33 -8.86
N GLY A 201 9.97 -17.29 -8.58
CA GLY A 201 10.91 -18.30 -9.03
C GLY A 201 10.62 -19.67 -8.42
N ALA A 202 10.29 -19.75 -7.12
CA ALA A 202 9.92 -21.00 -6.47
C ALA A 202 8.68 -21.64 -7.09
N MET A 203 7.63 -20.82 -7.34
CA MET A 203 6.40 -21.30 -8.00
C MET A 203 6.65 -21.69 -9.46
N ALA A 204 7.49 -20.94 -10.20
CA ALA A 204 7.84 -21.28 -11.57
C ALA A 204 8.55 -22.63 -11.67
N ASP A 205 9.55 -22.86 -10.83
CA ASP A 205 10.32 -24.11 -10.78
C ASP A 205 9.44 -25.31 -10.42
N ALA A 206 8.40 -25.10 -9.61
CA ALA A 206 7.51 -26.13 -9.13
C ALA A 206 6.40 -26.53 -10.14
N MET A 207 6.13 -25.71 -11.15
CA MET A 207 5.06 -25.98 -12.14
C MET A 207 5.25 -27.30 -12.90
N GLY A 208 6.51 -27.67 -13.19
CA GLY A 208 6.83 -28.91 -13.89
C GLY A 208 6.44 -30.19 -13.13
N ASP A 209 6.36 -30.10 -11.80
CA ASP A 209 6.04 -31.24 -10.94
C ASP A 209 4.53 -31.49 -10.80
N LEU A 210 3.70 -30.55 -11.25
CA LEU A 210 2.26 -30.60 -11.03
C LEU A 210 1.56 -31.69 -11.87
N GLY A 211 2.23 -32.27 -12.88
CA GLY A 211 1.71 -33.38 -13.65
C GLY A 211 0.22 -33.22 -14.04
N LEU A 212 -0.62 -34.09 -13.51
CA LEU A 212 -2.07 -34.13 -13.78
C LEU A 212 -2.92 -33.21 -12.88
N TYR A 213 -2.31 -32.42 -11.99
CA TYR A 213 -3.07 -31.49 -11.16
C TYR A 213 -3.64 -30.35 -12.01
N GLU A 214 -4.95 -30.10 -11.86
CA GLU A 214 -5.71 -29.18 -12.69
C GLU A 214 -5.78 -27.77 -12.09
N TYR A 215 -5.77 -27.69 -10.75
CA TYR A 215 -5.91 -26.42 -10.03
C TYR A 215 -4.78 -26.25 -9.02
N VAL A 216 -4.39 -24.99 -8.80
CA VAL A 216 -3.31 -24.59 -7.90
C VAL A 216 -3.87 -23.57 -6.90
N ALA A 217 -4.03 -23.99 -5.65
CA ALA A 217 -4.34 -23.08 -4.55
C ALA A 217 -3.04 -22.53 -3.96
N VAL A 218 -2.97 -21.22 -3.70
CA VAL A 218 -1.75 -20.56 -3.19
C VAL A 218 -2.05 -19.90 -1.87
N PHE A 219 -1.24 -20.21 -0.84
CA PHE A 219 -1.29 -19.57 0.47
C PHE A 219 0.11 -19.19 0.94
N ASP A 220 0.28 -17.93 1.34
CA ASP A 220 1.47 -17.49 2.04
C ASP A 220 1.50 -18.12 3.45
N ALA A 221 2.69 -18.25 4.04
CA ALA A 221 2.89 -18.97 5.29
C ALA A 221 2.08 -18.42 6.49
N ASP A 222 1.68 -17.16 6.44
CA ASP A 222 0.89 -16.51 7.49
C ASP A 222 -0.63 -16.54 7.25
N PHE A 223 -1.09 -17.26 6.22
CA PHE A 223 -2.51 -17.41 5.92
C PHE A 223 -3.10 -18.67 6.57
N SER A 224 -4.35 -18.56 6.97
CA SER A 224 -5.12 -19.63 7.63
C SER A 224 -6.43 -19.83 6.87
N PRO A 225 -6.42 -20.64 5.80
CA PRO A 225 -7.65 -21.00 5.10
C PRO A 225 -8.53 -21.89 5.97
N ASP A 226 -9.86 -21.70 5.84
CA ASP A 226 -10.82 -22.59 6.46
C ASP A 226 -10.82 -23.98 5.80
N PRO A 227 -11.20 -25.06 6.51
CA PRO A 227 -11.21 -26.41 5.95
C PRO A 227 -12.07 -26.58 4.70
N ASP A 228 -13.14 -25.82 4.55
CA ASP A 228 -14.04 -25.87 3.39
C ASP A 228 -13.66 -24.91 2.24
N PHE A 229 -12.48 -24.27 2.31
CA PHE A 229 -12.03 -23.29 1.34
C PHE A 229 -12.06 -23.81 -0.11
N LEU A 230 -11.54 -25.02 -0.36
CA LEU A 230 -11.55 -25.62 -1.70
C LEU A 230 -12.97 -25.94 -2.17
N LEU A 231 -13.85 -26.41 -1.28
CA LEU A 231 -15.26 -26.69 -1.59
C LEU A 231 -16.02 -25.45 -2.01
N LYS A 232 -15.64 -24.28 -1.51
CA LYS A 232 -16.28 -22.99 -1.80
C LYS A 232 -15.69 -22.28 -3.04
N THR A 233 -14.49 -22.64 -3.49
CA THR A 233 -13.76 -21.91 -4.54
C THR A 233 -13.61 -22.71 -5.83
N VAL A 234 -13.19 -23.97 -5.77
CA VAL A 234 -12.94 -24.82 -6.95
C VAL A 234 -14.18 -25.06 -7.80
N PRO A 235 -15.39 -25.24 -7.25
CA PRO A 235 -16.61 -25.43 -8.02
C PRO A 235 -16.86 -24.34 -9.07
N PHE A 236 -16.53 -23.08 -8.76
CA PHE A 236 -16.63 -21.99 -9.73
C PHE A 236 -15.67 -22.16 -10.91
N LEU A 237 -14.46 -22.66 -10.68
CA LEU A 237 -13.51 -22.93 -11.74
C LEU A 237 -13.98 -24.09 -12.61
N VAL A 238 -14.46 -25.17 -12.01
CA VAL A 238 -14.95 -26.35 -12.76
C VAL A 238 -16.11 -25.96 -13.67
N ALA A 239 -17.07 -25.19 -13.14
CA ALA A 239 -18.27 -24.78 -13.88
C ALA A 239 -18.01 -23.73 -14.98
N ASN A 240 -16.86 -23.03 -14.95
CA ASN A 240 -16.55 -21.92 -15.87
C ASN A 240 -15.16 -22.10 -16.51
N PRO A 241 -15.02 -22.80 -17.63
CA PRO A 241 -13.73 -23.10 -18.27
C PRO A 241 -12.89 -21.87 -18.64
N HIS A 242 -13.52 -20.72 -18.87
CA HIS A 242 -12.87 -19.45 -19.22
C HIS A 242 -12.42 -18.62 -17.99
N VAL A 243 -12.64 -19.12 -16.78
CA VAL A 243 -12.18 -18.49 -15.55
C VAL A 243 -10.78 -19.01 -15.20
N GLY A 244 -9.83 -18.08 -15.07
CA GLY A 244 -8.43 -18.35 -14.80
C GLY A 244 -8.13 -18.48 -13.31
N PHE A 245 -8.74 -17.64 -12.47
CA PHE A 245 -8.60 -17.76 -11.02
C PHE A 245 -9.85 -17.30 -10.25
N VAL A 246 -9.93 -17.77 -9.02
CA VAL A 246 -10.85 -17.31 -7.99
C VAL A 246 -10.02 -16.72 -6.84
N GLN A 247 -10.36 -15.50 -6.41
CA GLN A 247 -9.74 -14.79 -5.30
C GLN A 247 -10.69 -14.68 -4.12
N ALA A 248 -10.28 -15.16 -2.94
CA ALA A 248 -10.99 -14.96 -1.69
C ALA A 248 -10.56 -13.65 -0.99
N ARG A 249 -11.38 -13.17 -0.08
CA ARG A 249 -11.16 -11.95 0.69
C ARG A 249 -10.23 -12.20 1.87
N TRP A 250 -9.29 -11.30 2.10
CA TRP A 250 -8.45 -11.31 3.30
C TRP A 250 -9.19 -10.75 4.51
N THR A 251 -8.95 -11.34 5.66
CA THR A 251 -9.33 -10.83 6.98
C THR A 251 -8.14 -10.91 7.93
N PHE A 252 -8.14 -10.07 8.97
CA PHE A 252 -6.93 -9.83 9.74
C PHE A 252 -7.12 -10.22 11.20
N THR A 253 -6.24 -11.10 11.71
CA THR A 253 -6.27 -11.60 13.09
C THR A 253 -5.91 -10.51 14.10
N ASN A 254 -4.98 -9.61 13.71
CA ASN A 254 -4.44 -8.55 14.56
C ASN A 254 -4.91 -7.14 14.15
N ALA A 255 -6.09 -7.02 13.54
CA ALA A 255 -6.65 -5.76 13.04
C ALA A 255 -6.70 -4.63 14.09
N THR A 256 -6.79 -4.97 15.38
CA THR A 256 -6.97 -4.04 16.49
C THR A 256 -5.80 -4.02 17.48
N GLU A 257 -4.67 -4.61 17.12
CA GLU A 257 -3.51 -4.77 18.02
C GLU A 257 -2.91 -3.41 18.43
N ASN A 258 -2.73 -2.51 17.48
CA ASN A 258 -2.20 -1.17 17.70
C ASN A 258 -2.76 -0.16 16.66
N VAL A 259 -2.37 1.10 16.75
CA VAL A 259 -2.82 2.14 15.79
C VAL A 259 -2.34 1.80 14.36
N LEU A 260 -1.13 1.30 14.21
CA LEU A 260 -0.56 0.93 12.91
C LEU A 260 -1.39 -0.17 12.22
N THR A 261 -1.79 -1.22 12.93
CA THR A 261 -2.62 -2.30 12.37
C THR A 261 -4.04 -1.83 12.06
N ARG A 262 -4.62 -0.93 12.86
CA ARG A 262 -5.96 -0.36 12.60
C ARG A 262 -6.01 0.45 11.31
N VAL A 263 -5.03 1.33 11.08
CA VAL A 263 -4.99 2.15 9.85
C VAL A 263 -4.67 1.31 8.61
N GLN A 264 -3.83 0.28 8.73
CA GLN A 264 -3.60 -0.69 7.67
C GLN A 264 -4.88 -1.44 7.31
N THR A 265 -5.63 -1.91 8.32
CA THR A 265 -6.91 -2.60 8.13
C THR A 265 -7.91 -1.73 7.37
N ILE A 266 -7.97 -0.42 7.63
CA ILE A 266 -8.83 0.51 6.90
C ILE A 266 -8.42 0.56 5.42
N SER A 267 -7.14 0.74 5.14
CA SER A 267 -6.60 0.80 3.77
C SER A 267 -6.86 -0.50 3.00
N LEU A 268 -6.56 -1.66 3.61
CA LEU A 268 -6.75 -2.97 3.00
C LEU A 268 -8.22 -3.33 2.81
N ASN A 269 -9.09 -3.02 3.77
CA ASN A 269 -10.52 -3.23 3.60
C ASN A 269 -11.11 -2.38 2.48
N TYR A 270 -10.68 -1.13 2.32
CA TYR A 270 -11.07 -0.34 1.16
C TYR A 270 -10.62 -1.01 -0.13
N HIS A 271 -9.36 -1.42 -0.23
CA HIS A 271 -8.84 -2.08 -1.42
C HIS A 271 -9.59 -3.36 -1.76
N ILE A 272 -9.85 -4.22 -0.78
CA ILE A 272 -10.43 -5.55 -1.00
C ILE A 272 -11.96 -5.47 -1.11
N ARG A 273 -12.64 -4.85 -0.12
CA ARG A 273 -14.11 -4.84 0.00
C ARG A 273 -14.80 -3.78 -0.85
N CYS A 274 -14.05 -2.78 -1.33
CA CYS A 274 -14.58 -1.73 -2.19
C CYS A 274 -13.96 -1.82 -3.59
N GLU A 275 -12.67 -1.60 -3.72
CA GLU A 275 -12.02 -1.42 -5.01
C GLU A 275 -12.02 -2.72 -5.86
N GLN A 276 -11.59 -3.85 -5.30
CA GLN A 276 -11.61 -5.14 -6.02
C GLN A 276 -13.04 -5.62 -6.27
N TYR A 277 -13.91 -5.52 -5.27
CA TYR A 277 -15.32 -5.88 -5.41
C TYR A 277 -16.02 -5.04 -6.48
N ALA A 278 -15.82 -3.73 -6.49
CA ALA A 278 -16.39 -2.85 -7.52
C ALA A 278 -15.92 -3.20 -8.92
N ARG A 279 -14.62 -3.48 -9.09
CA ARG A 279 -14.06 -3.91 -10.38
C ARG A 279 -14.67 -5.23 -10.86
N PHE A 280 -14.77 -6.19 -9.97
CA PHE A 280 -15.44 -7.46 -10.25
C PHE A 280 -16.90 -7.23 -10.67
N CYS A 281 -17.68 -6.45 -9.90
CA CYS A 281 -19.06 -6.15 -10.21
C CYS A 281 -19.24 -5.43 -11.55
N ALA A 282 -18.36 -4.49 -11.86
CA ALA A 282 -18.37 -3.74 -13.12
C ALA A 282 -17.79 -4.50 -14.31
N GLY A 283 -17.27 -5.73 -14.12
CA GLY A 283 -16.62 -6.49 -15.18
C GLY A 283 -15.28 -5.92 -15.64
N LEU A 284 -14.64 -5.10 -14.79
CA LEU A 284 -13.34 -4.49 -15.03
C LEU A 284 -12.21 -5.43 -14.58
N PHE A 285 -11.01 -5.18 -15.06
CA PHE A 285 -9.84 -5.91 -14.61
C PHE A 285 -9.55 -5.68 -13.13
N PHE A 286 -9.30 -6.76 -12.42
CA PHE A 286 -8.69 -6.77 -11.07
C PHE A 286 -7.63 -7.87 -11.03
N ASN A 287 -6.63 -7.69 -10.18
CA ASN A 287 -5.53 -8.65 -10.05
C ASN A 287 -5.77 -9.63 -8.91
N ASN A 288 -5.11 -10.78 -9.01
CA ASN A 288 -4.87 -11.66 -7.88
C ASN A 288 -4.03 -10.96 -6.82
N ASN A 289 -4.18 -11.34 -5.56
CA ASN A 289 -3.44 -10.75 -4.43
C ASN A 289 -2.23 -11.60 -3.98
N GLY A 290 -1.84 -12.58 -4.79
CA GLY A 290 -0.70 -13.45 -4.54
C GLY A 290 -0.97 -14.62 -3.61
N THR A 291 -2.11 -14.64 -2.90
CA THR A 291 -2.44 -15.63 -1.88
C THR A 291 -3.95 -15.71 -1.65
N ALA A 292 -4.42 -16.71 -0.91
CA ALA A 292 -5.84 -17.00 -0.68
C ALA A 292 -6.64 -17.07 -1.99
N CYS A 293 -6.13 -17.83 -2.94
CA CYS A 293 -6.68 -17.93 -4.29
C CYS A 293 -6.51 -19.33 -4.85
N VAL A 294 -7.32 -19.65 -5.86
CA VAL A 294 -7.17 -20.87 -6.65
C VAL A 294 -7.05 -20.50 -8.12
N TRP A 295 -5.96 -20.93 -8.74
CA TRP A 295 -5.70 -20.77 -10.15
C TRP A 295 -6.06 -22.05 -10.93
N ARG A 296 -6.53 -21.88 -12.15
CA ARG A 296 -6.53 -22.94 -13.16
C ARG A 296 -5.12 -23.09 -13.71
N LYS A 297 -4.52 -24.29 -13.65
CA LYS A 297 -3.16 -24.57 -14.13
C LYS A 297 -2.99 -24.18 -15.61
N SER A 298 -3.95 -24.55 -16.47
CA SER A 298 -3.88 -24.20 -17.90
C SER A 298 -3.90 -22.68 -18.16
N CYS A 299 -4.52 -21.88 -17.28
CA CYS A 299 -4.44 -20.43 -17.35
C CYS A 299 -3.02 -19.91 -17.03
N ILE A 300 -2.39 -20.47 -15.99
CA ILE A 300 -0.99 -20.14 -15.65
C ILE A 300 -0.07 -20.45 -16.84
N GLU A 301 -0.21 -21.64 -17.41
CA GLU A 301 0.59 -22.10 -18.55
C GLU A 301 0.33 -21.24 -19.80
N ASP A 302 -0.92 -21.00 -20.15
CA ASP A 302 -1.29 -20.16 -21.29
C ASP A 302 -0.78 -18.73 -21.13
N ALA A 303 -0.84 -18.16 -19.94
CA ALA A 303 -0.30 -16.83 -19.66
C ALA A 303 1.25 -16.80 -19.64
N GLY A 304 1.95 -17.91 -19.87
CA GLY A 304 3.41 -18.01 -19.93
C GLY A 304 4.07 -18.25 -18.56
N GLY A 305 3.35 -18.81 -17.60
CA GLY A 305 3.87 -19.21 -16.29
C GLY A 305 4.16 -18.05 -15.32
N TRP A 306 4.65 -18.38 -14.14
CA TRP A 306 5.12 -17.39 -13.16
C TRP A 306 6.38 -16.70 -13.67
N SER A 307 6.47 -15.39 -13.46
CA SER A 307 7.61 -14.57 -13.89
C SER A 307 8.14 -13.72 -12.74
N HIS A 308 9.45 -13.64 -12.63
CA HIS A 308 10.16 -12.86 -11.61
C HIS A 308 10.69 -11.51 -12.12
N ARG A 309 10.19 -11.05 -13.28
CA ARG A 309 10.58 -9.74 -13.87
C ARG A 309 10.14 -8.55 -13.03
N SER A 310 9.17 -8.73 -12.13
CA SER A 310 8.71 -7.72 -11.17
C SER A 310 8.50 -8.33 -9.80
N THR A 311 8.43 -7.50 -8.76
CA THR A 311 8.15 -7.93 -7.38
C THR A 311 6.66 -8.11 -7.09
N VAL A 312 5.81 -8.11 -8.11
CA VAL A 312 4.35 -8.31 -8.05
C VAL A 312 3.96 -9.38 -9.09
N GLU A 313 4.40 -10.58 -8.86
CA GLU A 313 4.22 -11.75 -9.73
C GLU A 313 2.74 -12.09 -9.97
N ASP A 314 1.93 -11.82 -8.96
CA ASP A 314 0.48 -12.00 -8.95
C ASP A 314 -0.23 -11.04 -9.91
N LEU A 315 0.12 -9.76 -9.84
CA LEU A 315 -0.39 -8.75 -10.75
C LEU A 315 0.10 -8.99 -12.19
N ASP A 316 1.37 -9.39 -12.35
CA ASP A 316 1.95 -9.68 -13.67
C ASP A 316 1.24 -10.86 -14.34
N LEU A 317 1.08 -11.97 -13.62
CA LEU A 317 0.38 -13.15 -14.17
C LEU A 317 -1.10 -12.82 -14.45
N SER A 318 -1.78 -12.11 -13.55
CA SER A 318 -3.17 -11.67 -13.75
C SER A 318 -3.31 -10.81 -14.99
N LEU A 319 -2.41 -9.86 -15.21
CA LEU A 319 -2.43 -9.00 -16.39
C LEU A 319 -2.23 -9.80 -17.68
N ARG A 320 -1.21 -10.67 -17.72
CA ARG A 320 -0.94 -11.53 -18.89
C ARG A 320 -2.11 -12.45 -19.21
N ALA A 321 -2.72 -13.06 -18.21
CA ALA A 321 -3.92 -13.88 -18.37
C ALA A 321 -5.10 -13.04 -18.90
N HIS A 322 -5.33 -11.84 -18.36
CA HIS A 322 -6.38 -10.94 -18.84
C HIS A 322 -6.19 -10.53 -20.31
N LEU A 323 -4.96 -10.25 -20.72
CA LEU A 323 -4.63 -9.89 -22.11
C LEU A 323 -4.89 -11.06 -23.09
N ARG A 324 -4.98 -12.31 -22.60
CA ARG A 324 -5.36 -13.51 -23.34
C ARG A 324 -6.86 -13.85 -23.26
N GLY A 325 -7.66 -12.98 -22.61
CA GLY A 325 -9.11 -13.12 -22.52
C GLY A 325 -9.63 -13.91 -21.32
N TRP A 326 -8.76 -14.36 -20.40
CA TRP A 326 -9.19 -15.02 -19.17
C TRP A 326 -9.98 -14.06 -18.27
N ARG A 327 -11.02 -14.60 -17.62
CA ARG A 327 -11.85 -13.91 -16.65
C ARG A 327 -11.49 -14.36 -15.23
N PHE A 328 -11.91 -13.58 -14.24
CA PHE A 328 -11.59 -13.84 -12.83
C PHE A 328 -12.82 -13.65 -11.96
N ILE A 329 -12.87 -14.38 -10.85
CA ILE A 329 -13.96 -14.31 -9.87
C ILE A 329 -13.39 -13.81 -8.55
N PHE A 330 -14.07 -12.83 -7.95
CA PHE A 330 -13.80 -12.36 -6.60
C PHE A 330 -14.93 -12.79 -5.66
N LEU A 331 -14.59 -13.54 -4.60
CA LEU A 331 -15.51 -14.05 -3.62
C LEU A 331 -15.41 -13.22 -2.31
N ASP A 332 -16.27 -12.21 -2.15
CA ASP A 332 -16.25 -11.33 -0.97
C ASP A 332 -16.71 -12.05 0.31
N GLU A 333 -17.53 -13.10 0.19
CA GLU A 333 -18.05 -13.85 1.33
C GLU A 333 -17.08 -14.92 1.84
N ILE A 334 -16.18 -15.41 0.98
CA ILE A 334 -15.16 -16.39 1.35
C ILE A 334 -13.95 -15.65 1.89
N THR A 335 -13.62 -15.93 3.14
CA THR A 335 -12.54 -15.23 3.85
C THR A 335 -11.36 -16.14 4.13
N CYS A 336 -10.17 -15.55 4.17
CA CYS A 336 -8.97 -16.21 4.64
C CYS A 336 -8.27 -15.29 5.65
N LEU A 337 -8.00 -15.80 6.83
CA LEU A 337 -7.34 -15.06 7.90
C LEU A 337 -5.85 -14.91 7.62
N ASN A 338 -5.29 -13.75 7.95
CA ASN A 338 -3.85 -13.52 7.93
C ASN A 338 -3.42 -12.52 9.00
N GLU A 339 -2.12 -12.35 9.18
CA GLU A 339 -1.53 -11.37 10.08
C GLU A 339 -0.92 -10.22 9.30
N ILE A 340 -1.28 -8.97 9.63
CA ILE A 340 -0.66 -7.76 9.05
C ILE A 340 0.53 -7.31 9.89
N PRO A 341 1.53 -6.61 9.29
CA PRO A 341 2.70 -6.15 10.03
C PRO A 341 2.33 -5.20 11.17
N SER A 342 2.69 -5.56 12.40
CA SER A 342 2.48 -4.72 13.59
C SER A 342 3.66 -3.78 13.88
N VAL A 343 4.76 -3.89 13.12
CA VAL A 343 5.98 -3.08 13.26
C VAL A 343 6.17 -2.19 12.03
N TYR A 344 6.42 -0.91 12.26
CA TYR A 344 6.53 0.09 11.18
C TYR A 344 7.62 -0.20 10.16
N ALA A 345 8.78 -0.68 10.61
CA ALA A 345 9.88 -1.03 9.70
C ALA A 345 9.49 -2.12 8.68
N ALA A 346 8.71 -3.11 9.12
CA ALA A 346 8.20 -4.19 8.27
C ALA A 346 7.13 -3.66 7.29
N TYR A 347 6.16 -2.89 7.79
CA TYR A 347 5.13 -2.26 6.98
C TYR A 347 5.71 -1.33 5.90
N ARG A 348 6.70 -0.51 6.26
CA ARG A 348 7.39 0.40 5.33
C ARG A 348 8.01 -0.34 4.14
N LYS A 349 8.69 -1.47 4.38
CA LYS A 349 9.28 -2.32 3.35
C LYS A 349 8.20 -2.94 2.45
N GLN A 350 7.11 -3.42 3.03
CA GLN A 350 5.98 -3.97 2.30
C GLN A 350 5.34 -2.90 1.38
N GLN A 351 5.08 -1.69 1.90
CA GLN A 351 4.49 -0.60 1.12
C GLN A 351 5.43 -0.10 0.01
N HIS A 352 6.73 -0.11 0.24
CA HIS A 352 7.71 0.19 -0.80
C HIS A 352 7.59 -0.80 -1.97
N ARG A 353 7.57 -2.10 -1.69
CA ARG A 353 7.42 -3.15 -2.69
C ARG A 353 6.09 -3.03 -3.45
N TRP A 354 4.99 -2.85 -2.74
CA TRP A 354 3.65 -2.72 -3.33
C TRP A 354 3.46 -1.45 -4.17
N SER A 355 4.28 -0.42 -3.94
CA SER A 355 4.26 0.81 -4.75
C SER A 355 5.25 0.76 -5.92
N ALA A 356 6.42 0.16 -5.77
CA ALA A 356 7.43 0.06 -6.83
C ALA A 356 7.06 -0.99 -7.89
N GLY A 357 6.62 -2.18 -7.45
CA GLY A 357 6.35 -3.32 -8.34
C GLY A 357 5.36 -3.04 -9.47
N PRO A 358 4.16 -2.50 -9.18
CA PRO A 358 3.18 -2.19 -10.22
C PRO A 358 3.67 -1.13 -11.23
N VAL A 359 4.51 -0.19 -10.79
CA VAL A 359 5.10 0.84 -11.67
C VAL A 359 6.11 0.22 -12.63
N THR A 360 6.99 -0.64 -12.11
CA THR A 360 7.94 -1.42 -12.92
C THR A 360 7.19 -2.29 -13.93
N LEU A 361 6.17 -3.00 -13.47
CA LEU A 361 5.36 -3.85 -14.33
C LEU A 361 4.65 -3.07 -15.43
N TRP A 362 4.03 -1.93 -15.13
CA TRP A 362 3.35 -1.12 -16.14
C TRP A 362 4.31 -0.67 -17.24
N LYS A 363 5.51 -0.23 -16.87
CA LYS A 363 6.55 0.19 -17.82
C LYS A 363 6.90 -0.92 -18.80
N GLU A 364 7.01 -2.16 -18.33
CA GLU A 364 7.29 -3.33 -19.16
C GLU A 364 6.07 -3.81 -19.97
N ALA A 365 4.90 -3.78 -19.35
CA ALA A 365 3.67 -4.30 -19.95
C ALA A 365 2.95 -3.30 -20.87
N PHE A 366 3.29 -1.99 -20.84
CA PHE A 366 2.58 -0.95 -21.60
C PHE A 366 2.42 -1.29 -23.07
N ARG A 367 3.49 -1.71 -23.75
CA ARG A 367 3.45 -2.11 -25.17
C ARG A 367 2.58 -3.34 -25.38
N SER A 368 2.64 -4.31 -24.47
CA SER A 368 1.81 -5.53 -24.55
C SER A 368 0.33 -5.21 -24.39
N ILE A 369 -0.04 -4.26 -23.52
CA ILE A 369 -1.42 -3.79 -23.38
C ILE A 369 -1.91 -3.13 -24.66
N ILE A 370 -1.12 -2.23 -25.25
CA ILE A 370 -1.51 -1.52 -26.47
C ILE A 370 -1.68 -2.49 -27.66
N ASN A 371 -0.77 -3.47 -27.80
CA ASN A 371 -0.74 -4.41 -28.92
C ASN A 371 -1.64 -5.64 -28.73
N SER A 372 -2.30 -5.79 -27.57
CA SER A 372 -3.20 -6.93 -27.31
C SER A 372 -4.53 -6.81 -28.08
N ASP A 373 -5.25 -7.91 -28.19
CA ASP A 373 -6.55 -7.98 -28.90
C ASP A 373 -7.75 -7.60 -28.00
N ILE A 374 -7.52 -7.14 -26.77
CA ILE A 374 -8.61 -6.72 -25.88
C ILE A 374 -9.30 -5.44 -26.39
N PRO A 375 -10.58 -5.19 -26.02
CA PRO A 375 -11.30 -4.00 -26.44
C PRO A 375 -10.56 -2.70 -26.11
N PHE A 376 -10.68 -1.70 -26.99
CA PHE A 376 -10.02 -0.39 -26.78
C PHE A 376 -10.37 0.24 -25.43
N ALA A 377 -11.63 0.15 -24.99
CA ALA A 377 -12.06 0.63 -23.67
C ALA A 377 -11.27 -0.04 -22.52
N SER A 378 -10.98 -1.34 -22.62
CA SER A 378 -10.15 -2.07 -21.64
C SER A 378 -8.70 -1.58 -21.65
N LYS A 379 -8.13 -1.27 -22.81
CA LYS A 379 -6.78 -0.69 -22.92
C LYS A 379 -6.71 0.68 -22.24
N VAL A 380 -7.72 1.54 -22.48
CA VAL A 380 -7.85 2.84 -21.83
C VAL A 380 -8.01 2.68 -20.32
N TYR A 381 -8.89 1.79 -19.88
CA TYR A 381 -9.08 1.52 -18.45
C TYR A 381 -7.79 1.06 -17.77
N LEU A 382 -7.07 0.10 -18.33
CA LEU A 382 -5.81 -0.42 -17.78
C LEU A 382 -4.76 0.70 -17.67
N ASN A 383 -4.52 1.45 -18.74
CA ASN A 383 -3.45 2.45 -18.75
C ASN A 383 -3.80 3.70 -17.95
N LEU A 384 -5.04 4.25 -18.09
CA LEU A 384 -5.40 5.52 -17.47
C LEU A 384 -5.88 5.35 -16.03
N PHE A 385 -6.78 4.38 -15.76
CA PHE A 385 -7.39 4.25 -14.43
C PHE A 385 -6.63 3.25 -13.56
N PHE A 386 -6.41 2.03 -14.02
CA PHE A 386 -5.77 1.00 -13.20
C PHE A 386 -4.32 1.34 -12.86
N PHE A 387 -3.49 1.68 -13.84
CA PHE A 387 -2.10 2.09 -13.59
C PHE A 387 -1.97 3.61 -13.42
N GLY A 388 -2.49 4.41 -14.33
CA GLY A 388 -2.30 5.86 -14.34
C GLY A 388 -2.86 6.54 -13.09
N THR A 389 -4.15 6.41 -12.82
CA THR A 389 -4.78 7.08 -11.67
C THR A 389 -4.40 6.42 -10.36
N ARG A 390 -4.51 5.10 -10.27
CA ARG A 390 -4.26 4.38 -9.01
C ARG A 390 -2.80 4.43 -8.58
N MET A 391 -1.85 4.22 -9.49
CA MET A 391 -0.43 4.07 -9.14
C MET A 391 0.35 5.39 -9.25
N PHE A 392 0.10 6.19 -10.29
CA PHE A 392 0.83 7.43 -10.49
C PHE A 392 0.12 8.65 -9.92
N ALA A 393 -1.11 8.95 -10.37
CA ALA A 393 -1.78 10.18 -9.99
C ALA A 393 -2.01 10.26 -8.47
N THR A 394 -2.42 9.17 -7.84
CA THR A 394 -2.64 9.13 -6.39
C THR A 394 -1.38 9.49 -5.60
N HIS A 395 -0.23 8.86 -5.88
CA HIS A 395 1.01 9.15 -5.17
C HIS A 395 1.56 10.54 -5.50
N PHE A 396 1.41 10.97 -6.75
CA PHE A 396 1.84 12.28 -7.21
C PHE A 396 1.04 13.40 -6.55
N VAL A 397 -0.29 13.31 -6.54
CA VAL A 397 -1.18 14.27 -5.89
C VAL A 397 -0.95 14.30 -4.39
N SER A 398 -0.88 13.14 -3.73
CA SER A 398 -0.68 13.08 -2.29
C SER A 398 0.60 13.80 -1.87
N PHE A 399 1.70 13.64 -2.60
CA PHE A 399 2.96 14.27 -2.26
C PHE A 399 3.03 15.72 -2.74
N PHE A 400 2.88 15.97 -4.04
CA PHE A 400 3.14 17.29 -4.60
C PHE A 400 2.05 18.31 -4.26
N PHE A 401 0.80 17.88 -4.18
CA PHE A 401 -0.28 18.79 -3.82
C PHE A 401 -0.42 18.92 -2.30
N TYR A 402 -0.71 17.83 -1.61
CA TYR A 402 -1.04 17.89 -0.18
C TYR A 402 0.17 18.06 0.75
N LEU A 403 1.32 17.46 0.44
CA LEU A 403 2.50 17.56 1.31
C LEU A 403 3.43 18.72 0.98
N LEU A 404 3.47 19.20 -0.23
CA LEU A 404 4.37 20.29 -0.61
C LEU A 404 3.63 21.58 -0.93
N LEU A 405 2.79 21.56 -1.95
CA LEU A 405 2.24 22.78 -2.52
C LEU A 405 1.32 23.52 -1.53
N ILE A 406 0.37 22.79 -0.94
CA ILE A 406 -0.56 23.37 0.04
C ILE A 406 0.17 24.00 1.23
N PRO A 407 1.12 23.33 1.94
CA PRO A 407 1.88 24.00 3.00
C PRO A 407 2.68 25.22 2.53
N ILE A 408 3.32 25.14 1.34
CA ILE A 408 4.07 26.30 0.77
C ILE A 408 3.15 27.49 0.55
N CYS A 409 1.92 27.28 0.09
CA CYS A 409 0.97 28.37 -0.14
C CYS A 409 0.62 29.14 1.13
N ALA A 410 0.84 28.56 2.33
CA ALA A 410 0.75 29.33 3.58
C ALA A 410 1.74 30.51 3.64
N THR A 411 2.85 30.45 2.89
CA THR A 411 3.85 31.54 2.80
C THR A 411 3.60 32.50 1.63
N CYS A 412 2.68 32.15 0.72
CA CYS A 412 2.36 32.91 -0.50
C CYS A 412 0.86 33.29 -0.52
N PRO A 413 0.47 34.38 0.13
CA PRO A 413 -0.93 34.78 0.31
C PRO A 413 -1.69 35.06 -0.99
N GLU A 414 -0.96 35.31 -2.05
CA GLU A 414 -1.53 35.64 -3.36
C GLU A 414 -2.07 34.38 -4.08
N VAL A 415 -1.65 33.20 -3.64
CA VAL A 415 -2.07 31.92 -4.24
C VAL A 415 -3.40 31.46 -3.65
N VAL A 416 -4.39 31.32 -4.50
CA VAL A 416 -5.74 30.89 -4.12
C VAL A 416 -5.88 29.38 -4.34
N ILE A 417 -6.19 28.64 -3.26
CA ILE A 417 -6.46 27.21 -3.31
C ILE A 417 -7.96 27.00 -3.28
N PRO A 418 -8.56 26.26 -4.25
CA PRO A 418 -9.99 25.97 -4.24
C PRO A 418 -10.39 25.14 -3.00
N TYR A 419 -11.40 25.56 -2.24
CA TYR A 419 -11.88 24.85 -1.05
C TYR A 419 -12.28 23.39 -1.33
N TRP A 420 -12.85 23.13 -2.51
CA TRP A 420 -13.22 21.77 -2.88
C TRP A 420 -12.01 20.84 -3.01
N ALA A 421 -10.87 21.33 -3.47
CA ALA A 421 -9.65 20.54 -3.58
C ALA A 421 -8.91 20.43 -2.24
N LEU A 422 -8.95 21.50 -1.41
CA LEU A 422 -8.27 21.55 -0.12
C LEU A 422 -9.01 20.74 0.96
N VAL A 423 -10.35 20.79 0.99
CA VAL A 423 -11.16 20.31 2.11
C VAL A 423 -12.11 19.20 1.68
N TYR A 424 -13.00 19.47 0.71
CA TYR A 424 -14.11 18.56 0.42
C TYR A 424 -13.68 17.25 -0.22
N ALA A 425 -12.80 17.29 -1.22
CA ALA A 425 -12.33 16.08 -1.89
C ALA A 425 -11.54 15.16 -0.95
N PRO A 426 -10.55 15.63 -0.15
CA PRO A 426 -9.87 14.78 0.83
C PRO A 426 -10.78 14.19 1.91
N ILE A 427 -11.71 14.98 2.46
CA ILE A 427 -12.68 14.50 3.45
C ILE A 427 -13.55 13.40 2.84
N LEU A 428 -14.10 13.64 1.66
CA LEU A 428 -14.98 12.68 0.99
C LEU A 428 -14.26 11.37 0.68
N VAL A 429 -13.03 11.45 0.16
CA VAL A 429 -12.17 10.29 -0.10
C VAL A 429 -11.85 9.55 1.20
N THR A 430 -11.49 10.26 2.27
CA THR A 430 -11.14 9.65 3.55
C THR A 430 -12.33 8.94 4.18
N LEU A 431 -13.47 9.62 4.30
CA LEU A 431 -14.68 9.04 4.87
C LEU A 431 -15.16 7.83 4.05
N SER A 432 -15.17 7.95 2.72
CA SER A 432 -15.55 6.85 1.83
C SER A 432 -14.61 5.64 1.96
N THR A 433 -13.35 5.85 2.30
CA THR A 433 -12.41 4.76 2.59
C THR A 433 -12.71 4.11 3.95
N CYS A 434 -12.99 4.91 4.96
CA CYS A 434 -13.17 4.44 6.34
C CYS A 434 -14.45 3.62 6.55
N ILE A 435 -15.52 3.86 5.78
CA ILE A 435 -16.81 3.15 5.96
C ILE A 435 -16.74 1.64 5.70
N PHE A 436 -15.72 1.14 4.98
CA PHE A 436 -15.56 -0.29 4.68
C PHE A 436 -14.91 -1.09 5.82
N SER A 437 -14.50 -0.42 6.89
CA SER A 437 -13.91 -1.05 8.08
C SER A 437 -14.79 -0.86 9.30
N PRO A 438 -14.99 -1.89 10.14
CA PRO A 438 -15.68 -1.74 11.40
C PRO A 438 -15.03 -0.65 12.27
N GLY A 439 -15.81 0.33 12.71
CA GLY A 439 -15.32 1.45 13.51
C GLY A 439 -14.35 2.40 12.78
N GLY A 440 -14.14 2.23 11.46
CA GLY A 440 -13.13 2.98 10.69
C GLY A 440 -13.34 4.50 10.69
N LEU A 441 -14.59 4.97 10.77
CA LEU A 441 -14.90 6.40 10.82
C LEU A 441 -14.28 7.11 12.03
N TRP A 442 -14.13 6.44 13.16
CA TRP A 442 -13.48 7.00 14.35
C TRP A 442 -11.98 7.21 14.14
N TYR A 443 -11.41 6.51 13.16
CA TYR A 443 -9.99 6.62 12.80
C TYR A 443 -9.75 7.47 11.55
N ALA A 444 -10.75 8.21 11.04
CA ALA A 444 -10.61 8.98 9.82
C ALA A 444 -9.48 10.03 9.90
N ILE A 445 -9.34 10.74 11.04
CA ILE A 445 -8.26 11.70 11.25
C ILE A 445 -6.90 11.00 11.39
N PRO A 446 -6.70 10.02 12.30
CA PRO A 446 -5.46 9.23 12.34
C PRO A 446 -5.10 8.62 10.98
N TYR A 447 -6.09 8.11 10.24
CA TYR A 447 -5.90 7.49 8.94
C TYR A 447 -5.32 8.46 7.90
N VAL A 448 -5.92 9.67 7.73
CA VAL A 448 -5.42 10.63 6.75
C VAL A 448 -4.02 11.15 7.10
N LEU A 449 -3.75 11.40 8.38
CA LEU A 449 -2.44 11.82 8.86
C LEU A 449 -1.37 10.73 8.64
N PHE A 450 -1.74 9.48 8.86
CA PHE A 450 -0.91 8.31 8.59
C PHE A 450 -0.61 8.16 7.09
N GLU A 451 -1.63 8.19 6.24
CA GLU A 451 -1.47 8.06 4.78
C GLU A 451 -0.59 9.17 4.21
N ASN A 452 -0.73 10.40 4.72
CA ASN A 452 0.14 11.51 4.37
C ASN A 452 1.61 11.22 4.75
N ALA A 453 1.87 10.68 5.94
CA ALA A 453 3.23 10.32 6.34
C ALA A 453 3.82 9.21 5.46
N MET A 454 3.01 8.22 5.08
CA MET A 454 3.42 7.13 4.20
C MET A 454 3.67 7.56 2.74
N THR A 455 3.18 8.71 2.33
CA THR A 455 3.32 9.22 0.97
C THR A 455 4.79 9.35 0.54
N ILE A 456 5.70 9.69 1.47
CA ILE A 456 7.15 9.80 1.19
C ILE A 456 7.71 8.45 0.74
N VAL A 457 7.33 7.38 1.45
CA VAL A 457 7.76 6.00 1.14
C VAL A 457 7.21 5.58 -0.22
N LYS A 458 5.90 5.78 -0.43
CA LYS A 458 5.19 5.40 -1.65
C LYS A 458 5.72 6.15 -2.88
N LEU A 459 5.95 7.47 -2.77
CA LEU A 459 6.54 8.25 -3.86
C LEU A 459 7.99 7.83 -4.15
N SER A 460 8.80 7.62 -3.12
CA SER A 460 10.18 7.15 -3.28
C SER A 460 10.22 5.80 -4.01
N ALA A 461 9.31 4.90 -3.66
CA ALA A 461 9.15 3.60 -4.32
C ALA A 461 8.71 3.74 -5.79
N MET A 462 7.73 4.61 -6.07
CA MET A 462 7.28 4.90 -7.44
C MET A 462 8.44 5.41 -8.31
N ILE A 463 9.23 6.35 -7.79
CA ILE A 463 10.42 6.88 -8.50
C ILE A 463 11.44 5.77 -8.72
N SER A 464 11.69 4.92 -7.72
CA SER A 464 12.61 3.77 -7.84
C SER A 464 12.16 2.81 -8.94
N GLY A 465 10.85 2.52 -9.03
CA GLY A 465 10.26 1.69 -10.09
C GLY A 465 10.39 2.32 -11.48
N LEU A 466 10.09 3.62 -11.62
CA LEU A 466 10.22 4.35 -12.89
C LEU A 466 11.65 4.37 -13.40
N LEU A 467 12.62 4.59 -12.52
CA LEU A 467 14.05 4.66 -12.87
C LEU A 467 14.73 3.30 -12.87
N SER A 468 13.99 2.20 -12.59
CA SER A 468 14.53 0.83 -12.52
C SER A 468 15.73 0.71 -11.58
N LEU A 469 15.67 1.36 -10.42
CA LEU A 469 16.72 1.28 -9.41
C LEU A 469 16.73 -0.11 -8.76
N SER A 470 17.91 -0.57 -8.32
CA SER A 470 18.07 -1.88 -7.67
C SER A 470 17.12 -2.09 -6.49
N SER A 471 16.84 -1.04 -5.72
CA SER A 471 15.90 -1.06 -4.60
C SER A 471 14.44 -1.38 -4.98
N ALA A 472 14.05 -1.22 -6.25
CA ALA A 472 12.71 -1.56 -6.72
C ALA A 472 12.49 -3.07 -6.86
N ASN A 473 13.57 -3.83 -7.07
CA ASN A 473 13.54 -5.28 -7.33
C ASN A 473 13.94 -6.12 -6.11
N GLU A 474 14.22 -5.49 -4.98
CA GLU A 474 14.60 -6.21 -3.76
C GLU A 474 13.36 -6.74 -3.05
N TRP A 475 13.31 -8.06 -2.88
CA TRP A 475 12.27 -8.73 -2.09
C TRP A 475 12.76 -9.03 -0.68
N VAL A 476 12.42 -8.17 0.26
CA VAL A 476 12.61 -8.42 1.68
C VAL A 476 11.30 -8.96 2.25
N VAL A 477 11.34 -10.17 2.83
CA VAL A 477 10.16 -10.77 3.47
C VAL A 477 9.75 -9.93 4.67
N THR A 478 8.46 -9.70 4.78
CA THR A 478 7.87 -8.95 5.89
C THR A 478 7.82 -9.85 7.13
N THR A 479 8.63 -9.55 8.13
CA THR A 479 8.61 -10.31 9.39
C THR A 479 7.26 -10.16 10.07
N LYS A 480 6.61 -11.27 10.37
CA LYS A 480 5.36 -11.35 11.14
C LYS A 480 5.67 -12.01 12.48
N LEU A 481 4.97 -11.62 13.53
CA LEU A 481 5.31 -12.06 14.89
C LEU A 481 4.66 -13.37 15.26
N GLY A 482 3.74 -13.91 14.45
CA GLY A 482 3.05 -15.18 14.72
C GLY A 482 2.25 -15.16 16.03
N LYS A 483 1.93 -13.98 16.58
CA LYS A 483 1.28 -13.88 17.91
C LYS A 483 -0.03 -14.63 18.01
N TRP A 484 -0.81 -14.62 16.93
CA TRP A 484 -2.08 -15.33 16.90
C TRP A 484 -1.89 -16.86 16.89
N VAL A 485 -0.90 -17.33 16.13
CA VAL A 485 -0.54 -18.76 16.11
C VAL A 485 -0.03 -19.16 17.49
N ALA A 486 0.86 -18.36 18.10
CA ALA A 486 1.36 -18.60 19.45
C ALA A 486 0.22 -18.67 20.49
N GLN A 487 -0.77 -17.77 20.42
CA GLN A 487 -1.92 -17.82 21.33
C GLN A 487 -2.80 -19.06 21.12
N LYS A 488 -2.95 -19.54 19.88
CA LYS A 488 -3.69 -20.76 19.56
C LYS A 488 -2.96 -21.99 20.08
N VAL A 489 -1.64 -22.01 19.92
CA VAL A 489 -0.73 -23.07 20.38
C VAL A 489 -0.61 -23.10 21.91
N GLU A 490 -0.53 -21.94 22.57
CA GLU A 490 -0.50 -21.84 24.04
C GLU A 490 -1.81 -22.35 24.67
N LYS A 491 -2.95 -22.07 24.03
CA LYS A 491 -4.24 -22.66 24.44
C LYS A 491 -4.31 -24.17 24.26
N ALA A 492 -3.52 -24.74 23.35
CA ALA A 492 -3.41 -26.16 23.09
C ALA A 492 -2.30 -26.86 23.89
N HIS A 493 -1.62 -26.19 24.84
CA HIS A 493 -0.49 -26.68 25.64
C HIS A 493 0.74 -27.12 24.85
N LEU A 494 0.97 -26.57 23.65
CA LEU A 494 2.18 -26.81 22.86
C LEU A 494 3.11 -25.58 22.97
N ILE A 495 4.31 -25.81 23.49
CA ILE A 495 5.23 -24.78 23.99
C ILE A 495 6.11 -24.20 22.87
N SER A 496 6.07 -22.87 22.70
CA SER A 496 7.29 -22.06 22.54
C SER A 496 6.96 -20.57 22.80
N LYS A 497 7.75 -19.93 23.68
CA LYS A 497 7.61 -18.49 23.92
C LYS A 497 8.00 -17.72 22.65
N PRO A 498 7.17 -16.77 22.17
CA PRO A 498 7.53 -15.92 21.04
C PRO A 498 8.84 -15.18 21.33
N ARG A 499 9.78 -15.21 20.39
CA ARG A 499 11.01 -14.41 20.47
C ARG A 499 10.64 -12.94 20.47
N SER A 500 10.92 -12.25 21.57
CA SER A 500 10.80 -10.78 21.69
C SER A 500 11.84 -10.13 20.76
N HIS A 501 11.43 -9.72 19.56
CA HIS A 501 12.21 -8.83 18.74
C HIS A 501 12.00 -7.39 19.22
N THR A 502 12.93 -6.87 20.04
CA THR A 502 13.02 -5.43 20.26
C THR A 502 13.49 -4.77 18.96
N PRO A 503 12.64 -3.95 18.30
CA PRO A 503 13.05 -3.28 17.07
C PRO A 503 14.19 -2.30 17.38
N ALA A 504 15.26 -2.34 16.59
CA ALA A 504 16.33 -1.37 16.66
C ALA A 504 15.75 0.04 16.46
N LYS A 505 16.15 1.01 17.31
CA LYS A 505 15.77 2.42 17.17
C LYS A 505 16.35 2.95 15.85
N THR A 506 15.56 2.95 14.79
CA THR A 506 15.93 3.47 13.48
C THR A 506 15.36 4.88 13.34
N ILE A 507 16.21 5.86 12.98
CA ILE A 507 15.77 7.23 12.71
C ILE A 507 15.54 7.41 11.21
N TYR A 508 14.38 7.94 10.85
CA TYR A 508 14.00 8.21 9.46
C TYR A 508 14.11 9.72 9.16
N ALA A 509 15.26 10.13 8.64
CA ALA A 509 15.60 11.54 8.43
C ALA A 509 14.68 12.30 7.48
N LYS A 510 14.10 11.62 6.46
CA LYS A 510 13.17 12.24 5.50
C LYS A 510 11.87 12.66 6.18
N GLU A 511 11.36 11.83 7.07
CA GLU A 511 10.16 12.09 7.87
C GLU A 511 10.41 13.21 8.87
N LEU A 512 11.55 13.23 9.54
CA LEU A 512 11.92 14.32 10.46
C LEU A 512 12.03 15.67 9.74
N PHE A 513 12.64 15.68 8.54
CA PHE A 513 12.70 16.88 7.72
C PHE A 513 11.30 17.40 7.35
N MET A 514 10.39 16.52 6.97
CA MET A 514 9.01 16.92 6.68
C MET A 514 8.28 17.40 7.94
N GLY A 515 8.53 16.80 9.11
CA GLY A 515 8.01 17.28 10.38
C GLY A 515 8.42 18.73 10.67
N LEU A 516 9.70 19.05 10.49
CA LEU A 516 10.22 20.42 10.63
C LEU A 516 9.61 21.38 9.60
N PHE A 517 9.47 20.95 8.35
CA PHE A 517 8.85 21.74 7.29
C PHE A 517 7.38 22.08 7.60
N PHE A 518 6.59 21.09 8.03
CA PHE A 518 5.20 21.30 8.40
C PHE A 518 5.07 22.20 9.66
N ALA A 519 5.90 21.98 10.67
CA ALA A 519 5.93 22.84 11.87
C ALA A 519 6.27 24.29 11.51
N PHE A 520 7.22 24.50 10.61
CA PHE A 520 7.56 25.82 10.11
C PHE A 520 6.37 26.47 9.38
N CYS A 521 5.73 25.79 8.44
CA CYS A 521 4.57 26.29 7.71
C CYS A 521 3.39 26.59 8.66
N ALA A 522 3.17 25.73 9.66
CA ALA A 522 2.14 25.93 10.68
C ALA A 522 2.39 27.19 11.51
N THR A 523 3.63 27.36 12.01
CA THR A 523 4.05 28.55 12.76
C THR A 523 3.82 29.82 11.95
N TRP A 524 4.23 29.79 10.67
CA TRP A 524 4.05 30.90 9.77
C TRP A 524 2.58 31.24 9.52
N GLY A 525 1.72 30.21 9.34
CA GLY A 525 0.27 30.38 9.13
C GLY A 525 -0.43 31.07 10.33
N ILE A 526 0.03 30.83 11.57
CA ILE A 526 -0.52 31.51 12.77
C ILE A 526 -0.27 33.02 12.72
N PHE A 527 0.90 33.46 12.27
CA PHE A 527 1.22 34.89 12.18
C PHE A 527 0.29 35.65 11.20
N ARG A 528 -0.44 34.94 10.37
CA ARG A 528 -1.38 35.51 9.40
C ARG A 528 -2.82 35.58 9.91
N HIS A 529 -3.12 35.09 11.10
CA HIS A 529 -4.44 35.04 11.76
C HIS A 529 -5.60 34.42 10.94
N GLU A 530 -5.53 34.43 9.63
CA GLU A 530 -6.56 33.91 8.71
C GLU A 530 -6.52 32.40 8.52
N LEU A 531 -5.40 31.74 8.90
CA LEU A 531 -5.15 30.31 8.69
C LEU A 531 -5.08 29.51 9.97
N PHE A 532 -5.67 29.97 11.08
CA PHE A 532 -5.53 29.32 12.39
C PHE A 532 -5.93 27.83 12.40
N ALA A 533 -7.12 27.50 11.91
CA ALA A 533 -7.60 26.12 11.84
C ALA A 533 -6.72 25.24 10.92
N TYR A 534 -6.22 25.79 9.85
CA TYR A 534 -5.30 25.10 8.94
C TYR A 534 -3.93 24.85 9.61
N SER A 535 -3.43 25.80 10.37
CA SER A 535 -2.17 25.64 11.13
C SER A 535 -2.26 24.53 12.18
N ILE A 536 -3.41 24.32 12.83
CA ILE A 536 -3.65 23.20 13.74
C ILE A 536 -3.47 21.86 13.01
N PHE A 537 -4.05 21.73 11.81
CA PHE A 537 -3.88 20.53 11.01
C PHE A 537 -2.42 20.30 10.60
N LEU A 538 -1.69 21.36 10.22
CA LEU A 538 -0.27 21.27 9.88
C LEU A 538 0.58 20.84 11.10
N TYR A 539 0.29 21.33 12.32
CA TYR A 539 0.97 20.87 13.52
C TYR A 539 0.67 19.40 13.85
N ALA A 540 -0.59 18.97 13.69
CA ALA A 540 -0.94 17.57 13.86
C ALA A 540 -0.17 16.68 12.87
N GLN A 541 -0.07 17.11 11.62
CA GLN A 541 0.72 16.40 10.62
C GLN A 541 2.23 16.41 10.94
N ALA A 542 2.77 17.53 11.43
CA ALA A 542 4.17 17.62 11.89
C ALA A 542 4.44 16.63 13.04
N ALA A 543 3.54 16.55 14.02
CA ALA A 543 3.65 15.60 15.13
C ALA A 543 3.69 14.15 14.65
N VAL A 544 2.83 13.79 13.69
CA VAL A 544 2.83 12.46 13.10
C VAL A 544 4.15 12.18 12.36
N PHE A 545 4.68 13.14 11.59
CA PHE A 545 5.99 12.99 10.96
C PHE A 545 7.12 12.79 11.96
N PHE A 546 7.10 13.45 13.12
CA PHE A 546 8.07 13.22 14.19
C PHE A 546 7.90 11.83 14.81
N ILE A 547 6.66 11.37 15.07
CA ILE A 547 6.39 10.01 15.57
C ILE A 547 6.98 8.96 14.63
N PHE A 548 6.78 9.10 13.32
CA PHE A 548 7.33 8.20 12.32
C PHE A 548 8.84 8.32 12.19
N GLY A 549 9.36 9.55 12.15
CA GLY A 549 10.78 9.84 12.02
C GLY A 549 11.62 9.31 13.18
N LEU A 550 11.05 9.31 14.38
CA LEU A 550 11.68 8.77 15.60
C LEU A 550 11.35 7.29 15.86
N ASN A 551 10.63 6.64 14.95
CA ASN A 551 10.14 5.25 15.08
C ASN A 551 9.37 5.01 16.40
N CYS A 552 8.53 5.95 16.80
CA CYS A 552 7.71 5.85 18.01
C CYS A 552 6.32 5.21 17.75
N ILE A 553 5.95 5.00 16.49
CA ILE A 553 4.63 4.49 16.10
C ILE A 553 4.38 3.06 16.61
N ASP A 554 5.43 2.25 16.76
CA ASP A 554 5.33 0.87 17.22
C ASP A 554 4.87 0.76 18.70
N ASN A 555 4.89 1.87 19.44
CA ASN A 555 4.52 1.96 20.86
C ASN A 555 3.12 2.57 21.07
N LEU A 556 2.40 2.92 20.01
CA LEU A 556 1.03 3.47 20.01
C LEU A 556 0.01 2.41 19.61
#